data_cd3610c5e8ada35d228fb0594a5f4cd8
#
_entry.id   cd3610c5e8ada35d228fb0594a5f4cd8
#
_cell.length_a   1.000
_cell.length_b   1.000
_cell.length_c   1.000
_cell.angle_alpha   90.00
_cell.angle_beta   90.00
_cell.angle_gamma   90.00
#
_symmetry.space_group_name_H-M   'P 1'
#
loop_
_entity.id
_entity.type
_entity.pdbx_description
1 polymer ?
#
loop_
_entity_poly.entity_id
_entity_poly.type
_entity_poly.pdbx_seq_one_letter_code
_entity_poly.pdbx_strand_id
1 'polypeptide(L)'
;MATCVINPTADEDDLNNDPGTARYGNFINYYTFNPPENRLSLIPETLLQDLCHNDGQRETLILDVGCNSGDLSVALYRHLVQESEKSKVHLLGFDLDEKLIQRAQQANPLPNNISFIPLDITQDTQQLQDYLTQRGSSHFHLCACFAVTMWVHLNHGDAGLLQLLSRLASISQHLLLEVQPWKCYRNAARRLRKAGRSDFEHFKTLKIHGDVETHVKEHLEKNCGMELVQIFGKTTWSRKPMLFKKR
;
A
#
# COMPACT_ATOMS: atom_id res chain seq x y z
N MET A 1 20.62 50.06 17.02
CA MET A 1 19.86 49.30 16.03
C MET A 1 20.76 48.16 15.54
N ALA A 2 20.56 46.97 16.05
CA ALA A 2 21.32 45.79 15.65
C ALA A 2 20.40 44.92 14.74
N THR A 3 20.71 44.89 13.45
CA THR A 3 20.07 44.08 12.47
C THR A 3 20.50 42.63 12.67
N CYS A 4 19.59 41.79 13.07
CA CYS A 4 19.77 40.34 13.15
C CYS A 4 19.75 39.76 11.71
N VAL A 5 20.92 39.34 11.23
CA VAL A 5 21.07 38.62 9.97
C VAL A 5 20.69 37.18 10.22
N ILE A 6 19.55 36.75 9.70
CA ILE A 6 19.15 35.35 9.64
C ILE A 6 19.93 34.70 8.50
N ASN A 7 20.86 33.83 8.83
CA ASN A 7 21.52 32.95 7.84
C ASN A 7 20.55 31.86 7.36
N PRO A 8 20.24 31.75 6.07
CA PRO A 8 19.54 30.63 5.53
C PRO A 8 20.56 29.65 4.92
N THR A 9 21.02 28.69 5.69
CA THR A 9 21.64 27.48 5.15
C THR A 9 20.89 26.27 5.65
N ALA A 10 19.66 26.10 5.15
CA ALA A 10 19.07 24.79 4.98
C ALA A 10 19.42 24.39 3.54
N ASP A 11 20.13 23.28 3.39
CA ASP A 11 20.54 22.76 2.10
C ASP A 11 19.35 22.65 1.15
N GLU A 12 19.41 23.30 -0.01
CA GLU A 12 18.38 23.24 -1.06
C GLU A 12 18.14 21.80 -1.54
N ASP A 13 19.12 20.93 -1.40
CA ASP A 13 19.03 19.49 -1.71
C ASP A 13 18.11 18.71 -0.75
N ASP A 14 17.98 19.13 0.51
CA ASP A 14 17.07 18.51 1.49
C ASP A 14 15.60 18.88 1.22
N LEU A 15 15.32 20.02 0.62
CA LEU A 15 13.97 20.46 0.25
C LEU A 15 13.41 19.69 -0.96
N ASN A 16 14.27 19.31 -1.90
CA ASN A 16 13.87 18.51 -3.07
C ASN A 16 13.64 17.03 -2.74
N ASN A 17 14.16 16.53 -1.63
CA ASN A 17 14.02 15.13 -1.21
C ASN A 17 13.00 14.91 -0.06
N ASP A 18 12.35 15.96 0.45
CA ASP A 18 11.33 15.82 1.50
C ASP A 18 9.92 15.71 0.88
N PRO A 19 9.26 14.54 0.96
CA PRO A 19 7.90 14.36 0.46
C PRO A 19 6.86 15.22 1.22
N GLY A 20 7.28 16.05 2.16
CA GLY A 20 6.39 16.85 2.98
C GLY A 20 5.77 16.10 4.16
N THR A 21 4.72 16.67 4.75
CA THR A 21 4.03 16.09 5.90
C THR A 21 2.61 15.69 5.53
N ALA A 22 2.35 14.38 5.48
CA ALA A 22 1.01 13.81 5.34
C ALA A 22 0.74 12.89 6.53
N ARG A 23 -0.36 13.13 7.26
CA ARG A 23 -0.72 12.31 8.44
C ARG A 23 -1.10 10.89 8.06
N TYR A 24 -1.70 10.71 6.88
CA TYR A 24 -2.16 9.40 6.40
C TYR A 24 -1.28 8.82 5.29
N GLY A 25 -0.14 9.45 4.98
CA GLY A 25 0.72 9.00 3.89
C GLY A 25 0.25 9.39 2.49
N ASN A 26 -0.78 10.21 2.39
CA ASN A 26 -1.41 10.67 1.16
C ASN A 26 -0.60 11.78 0.46
N PHE A 27 0.65 11.47 0.12
CA PHE A 27 1.55 12.41 -0.56
C PHE A 27 1.19 12.53 -2.05
N ILE A 28 1.00 13.77 -2.53
CA ILE A 28 0.68 14.06 -3.93
C ILE A 28 1.82 13.66 -4.88
N ASN A 29 3.05 13.80 -4.42
CA ASN A 29 4.28 13.53 -5.19
C ASN A 29 4.94 12.20 -4.79
N TYR A 30 4.16 11.24 -4.26
CA TYR A 30 4.69 9.97 -3.74
C TYR A 30 5.56 9.24 -4.74
N TYR A 31 5.15 9.15 -6.00
CA TYR A 31 5.85 8.40 -7.03
C TYR A 31 7.09 9.10 -7.60
N THR A 32 7.27 10.39 -7.35
CA THR A 32 8.54 11.10 -7.62
C THR A 32 9.68 10.53 -6.76
N PHE A 33 9.36 10.16 -5.50
CA PHE A 33 10.35 9.61 -4.56
C PHE A 33 10.36 8.09 -4.50
N ASN A 34 9.27 7.45 -4.90
CA ASN A 34 9.09 6.00 -4.83
C ASN A 34 8.56 5.47 -6.17
N PRO A 35 9.35 5.53 -7.27
CA PRO A 35 8.89 5.11 -8.57
C PRO A 35 8.47 3.63 -8.58
N PRO A 36 7.39 3.28 -9.31
CA PRO A 36 6.85 1.92 -9.37
C PRO A 36 7.89 0.85 -9.73
N GLU A 37 8.81 1.17 -10.63
CA GLU A 37 9.83 0.27 -11.17
C GLU A 37 10.70 -0.35 -10.07
N ASN A 38 10.98 0.38 -8.99
CA ASN A 38 11.76 -0.12 -7.85
C ASN A 38 11.09 -1.29 -7.12
N ARG A 39 9.76 -1.42 -7.21
CA ARG A 39 9.02 -2.57 -6.68
C ARG A 39 8.84 -3.64 -7.74
N LEU A 40 8.43 -3.22 -8.94
CA LEU A 40 8.09 -4.14 -10.02
C LEU A 40 9.28 -4.93 -10.50
N SER A 41 10.48 -4.35 -10.52
CA SER A 41 11.73 -5.08 -10.84
C SER A 41 12.06 -6.25 -9.90
N LEU A 42 11.43 -6.30 -8.72
CA LEU A 42 11.58 -7.40 -7.77
C LEU A 42 10.53 -8.49 -7.92
N ILE A 43 9.41 -8.19 -8.58
CA ILE A 43 8.23 -9.05 -8.69
C ILE A 43 8.27 -9.70 -10.08
N PRO A 44 8.17 -11.05 -10.19
CA PRO A 44 8.10 -11.70 -11.48
C PRO A 44 6.89 -11.27 -12.31
N GLU A 45 7.06 -11.02 -13.59
CA GLU A 45 5.94 -10.71 -14.51
C GLU A 45 4.95 -11.87 -14.62
N THR A 46 5.40 -13.11 -14.38
CA THR A 46 4.58 -14.32 -14.38
C THR A 46 3.79 -14.51 -13.08
N LEU A 47 3.99 -13.67 -12.06
CA LEU A 47 3.42 -13.89 -10.72
C LEU A 47 1.92 -14.19 -10.77
N LEU A 48 1.14 -13.40 -11.49
CA LEU A 48 -0.31 -13.59 -11.53
C LEU A 48 -0.70 -14.91 -12.18
N GLN A 49 -0.01 -15.33 -13.24
CA GLN A 49 -0.20 -16.61 -13.89
C GLN A 49 0.11 -17.78 -12.96
N ASP A 50 1.25 -17.69 -12.24
CA ASP A 50 1.67 -18.71 -11.28
C ASP A 50 0.66 -18.87 -10.13
N LEU A 51 -0.02 -17.78 -9.74
CA LEU A 51 -1.04 -17.80 -8.70
C LEU A 51 -2.40 -18.32 -9.17
N CYS A 52 -2.77 -18.12 -10.43
CA CYS A 52 -4.12 -18.37 -10.95
C CYS A 52 -4.23 -19.61 -11.85
N HIS A 53 -3.19 -20.43 -12.00
CA HIS A 53 -3.10 -21.53 -12.98
C HIS A 53 -4.23 -22.59 -12.92
N ASN A 54 -5.01 -22.66 -11.84
CA ASN A 54 -5.99 -23.74 -11.64
C ASN A 54 -7.41 -23.29 -11.30
N ASP A 55 -7.73 -22.01 -11.37
CA ASP A 55 -8.93 -21.53 -10.67
C ASP A 55 -10.24 -21.66 -11.47
N GLY A 56 -10.21 -22.03 -12.75
CA GLY A 56 -11.44 -22.18 -13.58
C GLY A 56 -12.36 -20.95 -13.56
N GLN A 57 -11.98 -19.88 -12.87
CA GLN A 57 -12.77 -18.66 -12.73
C GLN A 57 -12.73 -17.84 -14.02
N ARG A 58 -13.84 -17.19 -14.31
CA ARG A 58 -13.99 -16.39 -15.54
C ARG A 58 -13.17 -15.10 -15.47
N GLU A 59 -12.98 -14.53 -14.29
CA GLU A 59 -12.29 -13.24 -14.07
C GLU A 59 -11.27 -13.35 -12.93
N THR A 60 -10.13 -12.70 -13.08
CA THR A 60 -9.11 -12.54 -12.05
C THR A 60 -9.18 -11.14 -11.46
N LEU A 61 -9.34 -11.05 -10.16
CA LEU A 61 -9.53 -9.78 -9.45
C LEU A 61 -8.28 -9.44 -8.62
N ILE A 62 -7.76 -8.23 -8.85
CA ILE A 62 -6.62 -7.66 -8.11
C ILE A 62 -7.14 -6.48 -7.27
N LEU A 63 -6.70 -6.36 -6.03
CA LEU A 63 -6.93 -5.21 -5.17
C LEU A 63 -5.62 -4.47 -4.92
N ASP A 64 -5.61 -3.15 -5.07
CA ASP A 64 -4.48 -2.29 -4.67
C ASP A 64 -4.92 -1.37 -3.53
N VAL A 65 -4.34 -1.59 -2.36
CA VAL A 65 -4.67 -0.92 -1.09
C VAL A 65 -3.83 0.32 -0.92
N GLY A 66 -4.46 1.50 -0.83
CA GLY A 66 -3.76 2.78 -0.74
C GLY A 66 -3.07 3.15 -2.06
N CYS A 67 -3.84 3.11 -3.14
CA CYS A 67 -3.35 3.25 -4.52
C CYS A 67 -2.81 4.66 -4.85
N ASN A 68 -2.99 5.65 -3.98
CA ASN A 68 -2.60 7.05 -4.21
C ASN A 68 -3.18 7.57 -5.54
N SER A 69 -2.37 8.19 -6.41
CA SER A 69 -2.77 8.67 -7.75
C SER A 69 -2.86 7.58 -8.83
N GLY A 70 -2.76 6.30 -8.46
CA GLY A 70 -2.96 5.16 -9.35
C GLY A 70 -1.75 4.76 -10.21
N ASP A 71 -0.63 5.48 -10.13
CA ASP A 71 0.55 5.21 -10.97
C ASP A 71 1.08 3.78 -10.77
N LEU A 72 1.22 3.35 -9.50
CA LEU A 72 1.65 1.98 -9.20
C LEU A 72 0.60 0.95 -9.62
N SER A 73 -0.69 1.23 -9.43
CA SER A 73 -1.79 0.33 -9.84
C SER A 73 -1.74 0.04 -11.34
N VAL A 74 -1.59 1.10 -12.16
CA VAL A 74 -1.47 0.97 -13.62
C VAL A 74 -0.21 0.22 -14.02
N ALA A 75 0.92 0.55 -13.40
CA ALA A 75 2.19 -0.10 -13.67
C ALA A 75 2.17 -1.59 -13.24
N LEU A 76 1.60 -1.91 -12.07
CA LEU A 76 1.42 -3.28 -11.57
C LEU A 76 0.52 -4.10 -12.51
N TYR A 77 -0.61 -3.52 -12.95
CA TYR A 77 -1.49 -4.18 -13.91
C TYR A 77 -0.74 -4.53 -15.19
N ARG A 78 -0.02 -3.56 -15.79
CA ARG A 78 0.76 -3.79 -17.02
C ARG A 78 1.89 -4.79 -16.84
N HIS A 79 2.46 -4.86 -15.65
CA HIS A 79 3.55 -5.78 -15.31
C HIS A 79 3.06 -7.23 -15.17
N LEU A 80 1.87 -7.43 -14.60
CA LEU A 80 1.35 -8.77 -14.28
C LEU A 80 0.42 -9.35 -15.34
N VAL A 81 -0.16 -8.51 -16.23
CA VAL A 81 -1.24 -8.92 -17.13
C VAL A 81 -0.77 -8.94 -18.58
N GLN A 82 -0.73 -10.12 -19.18
CA GLN A 82 -0.42 -10.28 -20.60
C GLN A 82 -1.57 -9.83 -21.50
N GLU A 83 -1.27 -9.48 -22.75
CA GLU A 83 -2.26 -9.00 -23.74
C GLU A 83 -3.44 -9.96 -23.91
N SER A 84 -3.17 -11.28 -23.92
CA SER A 84 -4.19 -12.33 -24.08
C SER A 84 -5.16 -12.45 -22.90
N GLU A 85 -4.80 -11.91 -21.73
CA GLU A 85 -5.54 -12.03 -20.47
C GLU A 85 -6.29 -10.75 -20.09
N LYS A 86 -6.04 -9.65 -20.80
CA LYS A 86 -6.58 -8.32 -20.47
C LYS A 86 -8.10 -8.30 -20.28
N SER A 87 -8.85 -9.06 -21.08
CA SER A 87 -10.31 -9.10 -20.98
C SER A 87 -10.84 -9.80 -19.73
N LYS A 88 -9.99 -10.50 -18.99
CA LYS A 88 -10.37 -11.32 -17.83
C LYS A 88 -9.80 -10.80 -16.51
N VAL A 89 -8.87 -9.84 -16.54
CA VAL A 89 -8.23 -9.33 -15.34
C VAL A 89 -8.74 -7.93 -15.04
N HIS A 90 -9.18 -7.73 -13.81
CA HIS A 90 -9.65 -6.44 -13.31
C HIS A 90 -8.90 -6.06 -12.03
N LEU A 91 -8.49 -4.79 -11.94
CA LEU A 91 -7.86 -4.22 -10.77
C LEU A 91 -8.76 -3.15 -10.17
N LEU A 92 -9.03 -3.27 -8.88
CA LEU A 92 -9.65 -2.23 -8.08
C LEU A 92 -8.58 -1.58 -7.20
N GLY A 93 -8.34 -0.28 -7.37
CA GLY A 93 -7.53 0.53 -6.48
C GLY A 93 -8.39 1.37 -5.56
N PHE A 94 -8.00 1.55 -4.32
CA PHE A 94 -8.64 2.52 -3.45
C PHE A 94 -7.64 3.31 -2.60
N ASP A 95 -8.02 4.53 -2.26
CA ASP A 95 -7.32 5.39 -1.31
C ASP A 95 -8.34 6.17 -0.47
N LEU A 96 -7.95 6.58 0.73
CA LEU A 96 -8.81 7.39 1.59
C LEU A 96 -8.95 8.85 1.12
N ASP A 97 -8.00 9.32 0.28
CA ASP A 97 -7.96 10.69 -0.22
C ASP A 97 -8.71 10.80 -1.55
N GLU A 98 -9.90 11.40 -1.52
CA GLU A 98 -10.75 11.60 -2.70
C GLU A 98 -10.05 12.38 -3.83
N LYS A 99 -9.14 13.32 -3.49
CA LYS A 99 -8.41 14.10 -4.51
C LYS A 99 -7.40 13.23 -5.26
N LEU A 100 -6.75 12.31 -4.55
CA LEU A 100 -5.86 11.33 -5.18
C LEU A 100 -6.65 10.37 -6.07
N ILE A 101 -7.82 9.92 -5.62
CA ILE A 101 -8.71 9.07 -6.43
C ILE A 101 -9.22 9.80 -7.68
N GLN A 102 -9.62 11.07 -7.58
CA GLN A 102 -10.01 11.85 -8.74
C GLN A 102 -8.87 11.94 -9.78
N ARG A 103 -7.62 12.12 -9.33
CA ARG A 103 -6.44 12.11 -10.21
C ARG A 103 -6.22 10.72 -10.84
N ALA A 104 -6.32 9.66 -10.03
CA ALA A 104 -6.19 8.30 -10.51
C ALA A 104 -7.23 7.99 -11.61
N GLN A 105 -8.49 8.39 -11.40
CA GLN A 105 -9.57 8.21 -12.38
C GLN A 105 -9.33 9.02 -13.67
N GLN A 106 -8.91 10.28 -13.55
CA GLN A 106 -8.63 11.16 -14.70
C GLN A 106 -7.43 10.69 -15.54
N ALA A 107 -6.39 10.18 -14.86
CA ALA A 107 -5.16 9.72 -15.51
C ALA A 107 -5.21 8.25 -15.95
N ASN A 108 -6.30 7.53 -15.68
CA ASN A 108 -6.40 6.09 -15.93
C ASN A 108 -6.43 5.76 -17.42
N PRO A 109 -5.39 5.10 -17.98
CA PRO A 109 -5.34 4.75 -19.39
C PRO A 109 -6.10 3.44 -19.72
N LEU A 110 -6.63 2.73 -18.71
CA LEU A 110 -7.25 1.40 -18.82
C LEU A 110 -8.60 1.33 -18.06
N PRO A 111 -9.58 2.23 -18.35
CA PRO A 111 -10.79 2.36 -17.53
C PRO A 111 -11.71 1.14 -17.60
N ASN A 112 -11.56 0.27 -18.59
CA ASN A 112 -12.31 -0.99 -18.70
C ASN A 112 -11.78 -2.08 -17.76
N ASN A 113 -10.52 -1.96 -17.32
CA ASN A 113 -9.83 -2.98 -16.54
C ASN A 113 -9.43 -2.50 -15.15
N ILE A 114 -9.21 -1.21 -14.98
CA ILE A 114 -8.79 -0.62 -13.71
C ILE A 114 -9.87 0.35 -13.24
N SER A 115 -10.30 0.19 -12.01
CA SER A 115 -11.24 1.09 -11.35
C SER A 115 -10.62 1.68 -10.08
N PHE A 116 -10.98 2.91 -9.73
CA PHE A 116 -10.51 3.58 -8.53
C PHE A 116 -11.69 4.11 -7.73
N ILE A 117 -11.70 3.87 -6.42
CA ILE A 117 -12.75 4.33 -5.50
C ILE A 117 -12.16 4.98 -4.24
N PRO A 118 -12.80 6.01 -3.68
CA PRO A 118 -12.45 6.51 -2.36
C PRO A 118 -12.95 5.51 -1.30
N LEU A 119 -12.05 5.07 -0.42
CA LEU A 119 -12.40 4.14 0.66
C LEU A 119 -11.37 4.21 1.80
N ASP A 120 -11.86 4.32 3.02
CA ASP A 120 -11.06 4.13 4.23
C ASP A 120 -11.16 2.68 4.69
N ILE A 121 -10.08 1.93 4.52
CA ILE A 121 -10.00 0.50 4.89
C ILE A 121 -10.16 0.27 6.41
N THR A 122 -10.05 1.30 7.23
CA THR A 122 -10.24 1.19 8.69
C THR A 122 -11.70 1.27 9.10
N GLN A 123 -12.58 1.69 8.20
CA GLN A 123 -14.02 1.82 8.39
C GLN A 123 -14.78 0.63 7.79
N ASP A 124 -16.01 0.85 7.39
CA ASP A 124 -16.84 -0.14 6.70
C ASP A 124 -16.29 -0.40 5.28
N THR A 125 -16.19 -1.68 4.94
CA THR A 125 -15.70 -2.16 3.65
C THR A 125 -16.76 -2.82 2.79
N GLN A 126 -18.04 -2.49 3.02
CA GLN A 126 -19.16 -3.06 2.26
C GLN A 126 -18.98 -2.88 0.75
N GLN A 127 -18.41 -1.76 0.31
CA GLN A 127 -18.13 -1.50 -1.10
C GLN A 127 -17.21 -2.56 -1.74
N LEU A 128 -16.26 -3.13 -0.98
CA LEU A 128 -15.39 -4.22 -1.48
C LEU A 128 -16.17 -5.52 -1.63
N GLN A 129 -17.08 -5.81 -0.70
CA GLN A 129 -17.96 -6.98 -0.78
C GLN A 129 -18.94 -6.86 -1.95
N ASP A 130 -19.51 -5.68 -2.14
CA ASP A 130 -20.41 -5.38 -3.26
C ASP A 130 -19.69 -5.55 -4.60
N TYR A 131 -18.44 -5.04 -4.71
CA TYR A 131 -17.61 -5.21 -5.90
C TYR A 131 -17.34 -6.69 -6.20
N LEU A 132 -16.94 -7.47 -5.20
CA LEU A 132 -16.74 -8.91 -5.35
C LEU A 132 -18.01 -9.63 -5.78
N THR A 133 -19.14 -9.33 -5.15
CA THR A 133 -20.45 -9.92 -5.45
C THR A 133 -20.88 -9.62 -6.90
N GLN A 134 -20.71 -8.38 -7.36
CA GLN A 134 -21.01 -7.97 -8.74
C GLN A 134 -20.17 -8.73 -9.78
N ARG A 135 -18.95 -9.15 -9.41
CA ARG A 135 -18.04 -9.94 -10.22
C ARG A 135 -18.19 -11.45 -10.04
N GLY A 136 -19.15 -11.88 -9.24
CA GLY A 136 -19.39 -13.30 -8.96
C GLY A 136 -18.24 -13.98 -8.21
N SER A 137 -17.45 -13.22 -7.44
CA SER A 137 -16.35 -13.72 -6.63
C SER A 137 -16.58 -13.47 -5.15
N SER A 138 -15.95 -14.29 -4.30
CA SER A 138 -15.95 -14.11 -2.84
C SER A 138 -14.66 -13.47 -2.30
N HIS A 139 -13.63 -13.34 -3.14
CA HIS A 139 -12.32 -12.82 -2.73
C HIS A 139 -11.55 -12.26 -3.92
N PHE A 140 -10.55 -11.43 -3.63
CA PHE A 140 -9.55 -11.02 -4.60
C PHE A 140 -8.49 -12.12 -4.74
N HIS A 141 -8.05 -12.41 -5.96
CA HIS A 141 -6.99 -13.38 -6.23
C HIS A 141 -5.64 -12.88 -5.71
N LEU A 142 -5.38 -11.59 -5.88
CA LEU A 142 -4.20 -10.90 -5.38
C LEU A 142 -4.61 -9.57 -4.72
N CYS A 143 -4.20 -9.36 -3.48
CA CYS A 143 -4.28 -8.09 -2.80
C CYS A 143 -2.87 -7.52 -2.65
N ALA A 144 -2.59 -6.37 -3.24
CA ALA A 144 -1.35 -5.63 -3.08
C ALA A 144 -1.53 -4.54 -2.01
N CYS A 145 -0.61 -4.48 -1.05
CA CYS A 145 -0.62 -3.47 0.01
C CYS A 145 0.80 -2.94 0.23
N PHE A 146 1.14 -1.88 -0.47
CA PHE A 146 2.47 -1.30 -0.46
C PHE A 146 2.53 -0.02 0.36
N ALA A 147 3.35 -0.02 1.41
CA ALA A 147 3.64 1.18 2.22
C ALA A 147 2.41 1.82 2.91
N VAL A 148 1.38 1.03 3.25
CA VAL A 148 0.15 1.49 3.93
C VAL A 148 0.18 1.18 5.42
N THR A 149 0.68 0.02 5.82
CA THR A 149 0.57 -0.53 7.18
C THR A 149 1.03 0.44 8.27
N MET A 150 2.13 1.16 8.06
CA MET A 150 2.64 2.15 9.00
C MET A 150 1.63 3.28 9.27
N TRP A 151 0.93 3.74 8.26
CA TRP A 151 0.00 4.85 8.39
C TRP A 151 -1.23 4.45 9.20
N VAL A 152 -1.78 3.26 8.95
CA VAL A 152 -2.85 2.71 9.78
C VAL A 152 -2.36 2.50 11.21
N HIS A 153 -1.17 1.94 11.39
CA HIS A 153 -0.59 1.69 12.70
C HIS A 153 -0.37 2.98 13.52
N LEU A 154 0.16 4.03 12.89
CA LEU A 154 0.39 5.33 13.55
C LEU A 154 -0.90 6.04 13.95
N ASN A 155 -1.98 5.89 13.16
CA ASN A 155 -3.24 6.59 13.40
C ASN A 155 -4.25 5.77 14.22
N HIS A 156 -4.15 4.42 14.24
CA HIS A 156 -5.13 3.53 14.88
C HIS A 156 -4.51 2.56 15.88
N GLY A 157 -3.21 2.68 16.18
CA GLY A 157 -2.47 1.86 17.15
C GLY A 157 -2.29 0.41 16.69
N ASP A 158 -1.78 -0.43 17.60
CA ASP A 158 -1.54 -1.85 17.35
C ASP A 158 -2.83 -2.58 16.92
N ALA A 159 -3.95 -2.26 17.56
CA ALA A 159 -5.24 -2.87 17.21
C ALA A 159 -5.66 -2.58 15.77
N GLY A 160 -5.49 -1.32 15.31
CA GLY A 160 -5.78 -0.94 13.93
C GLY A 160 -4.90 -1.66 12.91
N LEU A 161 -3.60 -1.83 13.20
CA LEU A 161 -2.71 -2.62 12.35
C LEU A 161 -3.18 -4.07 12.23
N LEU A 162 -3.44 -4.74 13.36
CA LEU A 162 -3.84 -6.13 13.39
C LEU A 162 -5.20 -6.35 12.72
N GLN A 163 -6.12 -5.41 12.90
CA GLN A 163 -7.43 -5.44 12.23
C GLN A 163 -7.30 -5.28 10.71
N LEU A 164 -6.44 -4.35 10.23
CA LEU A 164 -6.13 -4.21 8.81
C LEU A 164 -5.63 -5.53 8.22
N LEU A 165 -4.62 -6.15 8.84
CA LEU A 165 -4.03 -7.41 8.36
C LEU A 165 -5.07 -8.53 8.30
N SER A 166 -5.90 -8.67 9.33
CA SER A 166 -6.98 -9.67 9.38
C SER A 166 -8.01 -9.43 8.28
N ARG A 167 -8.36 -8.17 8.02
CA ARG A 167 -9.31 -7.78 6.98
C ARG A 167 -8.77 -8.09 5.59
N LEU A 168 -7.51 -7.71 5.30
CA LEU A 168 -6.89 -8.03 4.01
C LEU A 168 -6.78 -9.54 3.78
N ALA A 169 -6.38 -10.30 4.79
CA ALA A 169 -6.33 -11.75 4.72
C ALA A 169 -7.71 -12.40 4.51
N SER A 170 -8.80 -11.81 5.03
CA SER A 170 -10.15 -12.36 4.88
C SER A 170 -10.70 -12.23 3.47
N ILE A 171 -10.32 -11.18 2.74
CA ILE A 171 -10.86 -10.85 1.41
C ILE A 171 -9.95 -11.25 0.25
N SER A 172 -8.80 -11.87 0.51
CA SER A 172 -7.83 -12.22 -0.55
C SER A 172 -7.35 -13.66 -0.44
N GLN A 173 -7.02 -14.28 -1.59
CA GLN A 173 -6.30 -15.55 -1.67
C GLN A 173 -4.79 -15.35 -1.46
N HIS A 174 -4.23 -14.32 -2.10
CA HIS A 174 -2.83 -13.96 -1.97
C HIS A 174 -2.71 -12.51 -1.53
N LEU A 175 -1.78 -12.25 -0.61
CA LEU A 175 -1.47 -10.91 -0.12
C LEU A 175 0.00 -10.58 -0.41
N LEU A 176 0.22 -9.59 -1.28
CA LEU A 176 1.52 -9.03 -1.59
C LEU A 176 1.74 -7.77 -0.75
N LEU A 177 2.55 -7.88 0.29
CA LEU A 177 2.65 -6.88 1.34
C LEU A 177 4.06 -6.27 1.42
N GLU A 178 4.16 -4.93 1.48
CA GLU A 178 5.39 -4.20 1.80
C GLU A 178 5.23 -3.44 3.11
N VAL A 179 5.92 -3.91 4.16
CA VAL A 179 5.90 -3.30 5.49
C VAL A 179 6.99 -2.23 5.61
N GLN A 180 6.64 -1.07 6.20
CA GLN A 180 7.64 -0.04 6.49
C GLN A 180 8.39 -0.37 7.79
N PRO A 181 9.74 -0.30 7.78
CA PRO A 181 10.55 -0.53 8.98
C PRO A 181 10.38 0.60 10.00
N TRP A 182 10.69 0.33 11.27
CA TRP A 182 10.54 1.29 12.38
C TRP A 182 11.22 2.65 12.15
N LYS A 183 12.30 2.69 11.35
CA LYS A 183 12.93 3.94 10.93
C LYS A 183 11.95 4.88 10.22
N CYS A 184 11.04 4.35 9.41
CA CYS A 184 10.02 5.15 8.70
C CYS A 184 9.03 5.80 9.68
N TYR A 185 8.61 5.09 10.72
CA TYR A 185 7.75 5.62 11.79
C TYR A 185 8.38 6.81 12.49
N ARG A 186 9.65 6.68 12.91
CA ARG A 186 10.40 7.76 13.54
C ARG A 186 10.55 8.97 12.61
N ASN A 187 10.78 8.73 11.32
CA ASN A 187 10.90 9.81 10.34
C ASN A 187 9.57 10.51 10.11
N ALA A 188 8.45 9.78 10.04
CA ALA A 188 7.11 10.37 9.91
C ALA A 188 6.78 11.28 11.11
N ALA A 189 6.98 10.78 12.33
CA ALA A 189 6.78 11.56 13.56
C ALA A 189 7.68 12.81 13.63
N ARG A 190 8.96 12.67 13.23
CA ARG A 190 9.90 13.79 13.17
C ARG A 190 9.45 14.87 12.19
N ARG A 191 8.96 14.49 10.99
CA ARG A 191 8.46 15.46 10.00
C ARG A 191 7.26 16.24 10.50
N LEU A 192 6.27 15.59 11.14
CA LEU A 192 5.13 16.30 11.75
C LEU A 192 5.59 17.34 12.77
N ARG A 193 6.50 16.96 13.67
CA ARG A 193 7.04 17.87 14.69
C ARG A 193 7.82 19.04 14.08
N LYS A 194 8.65 18.81 13.06
CA LYS A 194 9.34 19.86 12.32
C LYS A 194 8.38 20.86 11.67
N ALA A 195 7.22 20.39 11.20
CA ALA A 195 6.17 21.22 10.62
C ALA A 195 5.25 21.89 11.66
N GLY A 196 5.59 21.84 12.95
CA GLY A 196 4.79 22.41 14.03
C GLY A 196 3.43 21.73 14.25
N ARG A 197 3.25 20.50 13.72
CA ARG A 197 2.01 19.72 13.86
C ARG A 197 2.11 18.79 15.07
N SER A 198 0.95 18.45 15.65
CA SER A 198 0.86 17.42 16.71
C SER A 198 1.37 16.07 16.19
N ASP A 199 2.10 15.35 17.03
CA ASP A 199 2.57 13.99 16.76
C ASP A 199 1.40 13.01 16.52
N PHE A 200 1.71 11.81 16.07
CA PHE A 200 0.73 10.74 16.02
C PHE A 200 0.33 10.33 17.43
N GLU A 201 -0.97 10.23 17.66
CA GLU A 201 -1.52 9.94 18.99
C GLU A 201 -0.97 8.64 19.58
N HIS A 202 -0.89 7.60 18.75
CA HIS A 202 -0.45 6.28 19.18
C HIS A 202 1.07 6.07 19.18
N PHE A 203 1.87 6.97 18.56
CA PHE A 203 3.31 6.73 18.35
C PHE A 203 4.08 6.31 19.62
N LYS A 204 3.76 6.91 20.76
CA LYS A 204 4.44 6.65 22.03
C LYS A 204 3.91 5.42 22.78
N THR A 205 2.73 4.92 22.40
CA THR A 205 2.03 3.82 23.07
C THR A 205 2.07 2.52 22.29
N LEU A 206 2.63 2.54 21.06
CA LEU A 206 2.78 1.35 20.23
C LEU A 206 3.64 0.29 20.94
N LYS A 207 3.14 -0.92 21.04
CA LYS A 207 3.84 -2.10 21.54
C LYS A 207 4.54 -2.86 20.41
N ILE A 208 3.93 -2.87 19.22
CA ILE A 208 4.51 -3.44 18.00
C ILE A 208 5.48 -2.40 17.42
N HIS A 209 6.75 -2.50 17.78
CA HIS A 209 7.81 -1.59 17.34
C HIS A 209 9.13 -2.34 17.13
N GLY A 210 10.16 -1.66 16.65
CA GLY A 210 11.44 -2.29 16.33
C GLY A 210 11.36 -3.14 15.07
N ASP A 211 11.18 -4.42 15.19
CA ASP A 211 10.99 -5.35 14.05
C ASP A 211 9.52 -5.55 13.73
N VAL A 212 8.91 -4.53 13.15
CA VAL A 212 7.48 -4.55 12.76
C VAL A 212 7.21 -5.62 11.69
N GLU A 213 8.17 -5.87 10.80
CA GLU A 213 8.04 -6.88 9.72
C GLU A 213 7.78 -8.28 10.31
N THR A 214 8.57 -8.68 11.30
CA THR A 214 8.40 -9.98 11.98
C THR A 214 7.05 -10.08 12.70
N HIS A 215 6.62 -9.04 13.42
CA HIS A 215 5.32 -9.04 14.09
C HIS A 215 4.15 -9.17 13.09
N VAL A 216 4.22 -8.46 11.97
CA VAL A 216 3.20 -8.54 10.90
C VAL A 216 3.16 -9.95 10.30
N LYS A 217 4.32 -10.54 9.97
CA LYS A 217 4.41 -11.90 9.47
C LYS A 217 3.80 -12.90 10.46
N GLU A 218 4.22 -12.86 11.71
CA GLU A 218 3.70 -13.75 12.74
C GLU A 218 2.19 -13.65 12.93
N HIS A 219 1.64 -12.43 12.88
CA HIS A 219 0.20 -12.25 12.99
C HIS A 219 -0.55 -12.88 11.81
N LEU A 220 -0.08 -12.66 10.58
CA LEU A 220 -0.68 -13.25 9.38
C LEU A 220 -0.64 -14.78 9.43
N GLU A 221 0.49 -15.36 9.84
CA GLU A 221 0.66 -16.82 9.90
C GLU A 221 -0.12 -17.48 11.05
N LYS A 222 -0.12 -16.86 12.25
CA LYS A 222 -0.71 -17.46 13.46
C LYS A 222 -2.19 -17.17 13.62
N ASN A 223 -2.65 -15.97 13.17
CA ASN A 223 -3.99 -15.48 13.48
C ASN A 223 -4.90 -15.31 12.26
N CYS A 224 -4.31 -15.19 11.04
CA CYS A 224 -5.08 -14.89 9.84
C CYS A 224 -5.16 -16.06 8.85
N GLY A 225 -4.59 -17.23 9.17
CA GLY A 225 -4.60 -18.41 8.29
C GLY A 225 -3.82 -18.20 6.99
N MET A 226 -2.84 -17.29 7.00
CA MET A 226 -1.96 -17.07 5.85
C MET A 226 -0.65 -17.87 6.02
N GLU A 227 0.03 -18.11 4.92
CA GLU A 227 1.36 -18.73 4.88
C GLU A 227 2.29 -17.85 4.04
N LEU A 228 3.49 -17.55 4.55
CA LEU A 228 4.50 -16.84 3.78
C LEU A 228 5.05 -17.76 2.69
N VAL A 229 4.82 -17.41 1.44
CA VAL A 229 5.28 -18.18 0.26
C VAL A 229 6.64 -17.70 -0.20
N GLN A 230 6.83 -16.38 -0.27
CA GLN A 230 8.03 -15.80 -0.85
C GLN A 230 8.34 -14.41 -0.27
N ILE A 231 9.61 -14.11 -0.12
CA ILE A 231 10.13 -12.76 0.10
C ILE A 231 10.90 -12.39 -1.15
N PHE A 232 10.45 -11.36 -1.83
CA PHE A 232 11.17 -10.77 -2.96
C PHE A 232 12.33 -9.90 -2.44
N GLY A 233 13.26 -9.52 -3.28
CA GLY A 233 14.43 -8.75 -2.92
C GLY A 233 14.18 -7.52 -2.02
N LYS A 234 15.03 -6.53 -2.09
CA LYS A 234 14.85 -5.26 -1.36
C LYS A 234 14.75 -4.11 -2.34
N THR A 235 13.80 -3.22 -2.12
CA THR A 235 13.75 -1.91 -2.79
C THR A 235 14.96 -1.04 -2.42
N THR A 236 15.21 0.00 -3.16
CA THR A 236 16.29 0.98 -2.88
C THR A 236 16.15 1.63 -1.50
N TRP A 237 14.93 1.70 -0.96
CA TRP A 237 14.64 2.16 0.42
C TRP A 237 14.57 1.04 1.46
N SER A 238 15.13 -0.15 1.13
CA SER A 238 15.32 -1.30 2.03
C SER A 238 14.02 -1.94 2.56
N ARG A 239 12.94 -1.94 1.79
CA ARG A 239 11.71 -2.68 2.11
C ARG A 239 11.63 -3.93 1.24
N LYS A 240 11.00 -4.98 1.78
CA LYS A 240 10.88 -6.28 1.12
C LYS A 240 9.41 -6.53 0.81
N PRO A 241 9.02 -6.69 -0.46
CA PRO A 241 7.73 -7.26 -0.77
C PRO A 241 7.68 -8.73 -0.32
N MET A 242 6.62 -9.09 0.39
CA MET A 242 6.36 -10.43 0.91
C MET A 242 5.05 -10.95 0.34
N LEU A 243 5.06 -12.15 -0.19
CA LEU A 243 3.88 -12.83 -0.71
C LEU A 243 3.39 -13.86 0.31
N PHE A 244 2.14 -13.71 0.69
CA PHE A 244 1.41 -14.67 1.53
C PHE A 244 0.29 -15.31 0.72
N LYS A 245 -0.02 -16.58 1.04
CA LYS A 245 -1.12 -17.35 0.48
C LYS A 245 -2.06 -17.79 1.59
N LYS A 246 -3.35 -17.78 1.34
CA LYS A 246 -4.36 -18.34 2.24
C LYS A 246 -4.22 -19.87 2.30
N ARG A 247 -4.22 -20.43 3.51
CA ARG A 247 -4.20 -21.89 3.75
C ARG A 247 -5.51 -22.55 3.41
#